data_5cd01cd4a676a6929c1468debb2e07cc
#
_entry.id   5cd01cd4a676a6929c1468debb2e07cc
#
_cell.length_a   1.000
_cell.length_b   1.000
_cell.length_c   1.000
_cell.angle_alpha   90.00
_cell.angle_beta   90.00
_cell.angle_gamma   90.00
#
_symmetry.space_group_name_H-M   'P 1'
#
loop_
_entity.id
_entity.type
_entity.pdbx_description
1 polymer ?
#
loop_
_entity_poly.entity_id
_entity_poly.type
_entity_poly.pdbx_seq_one_letter_code
_entity_poly.pdbx_strand_id
1 'polypeptide(L)'
;MDYLENLVREWYEFQGYFVRQALWVGLGPDGSYDCELDVVAFHPLHRHVVQVEPIFDLLPFAERETHLRTKFDAGKKYLHRLFGIAPQLHIEQIALIATPMAPTHRAIGGGRVMRLAELVTDIVQHFEELGAAGEPVSDQWALIRTLQLAATCRQAPLTGRLTLGYSPVAMRQYDPRSADDS
;
A
#
# COMPACT_ATOMS: atom_id res chain seq x y z
N MET A 1 -12.35 -1.62 3.81
CA MET A 1 -11.48 -1.07 2.74
C MET A 1 -10.24 -0.54 3.45
N ASP A 2 -9.14 -1.20 3.23
CA ASP A 2 -7.90 -0.92 3.93
C ASP A 2 -7.16 0.23 3.22
N TYR A 3 -6.54 1.13 4.00
CA TYR A 3 -5.82 2.28 3.49
C TYR A 3 -4.58 1.89 2.67
N LEU A 4 -3.87 0.82 3.06
CA LEU A 4 -2.72 0.32 2.30
C LEU A 4 -3.12 -0.34 0.99
N GLU A 5 -4.21 -1.12 0.99
CA GLU A 5 -4.74 -1.68 -0.25
C GLU A 5 -5.07 -0.58 -1.26
N ASN A 6 -5.66 0.54 -0.79
CA ASN A 6 -5.95 1.68 -1.64
C ASN A 6 -4.68 2.36 -2.18
N LEU A 7 -3.65 2.54 -1.34
CA LEU A 7 -2.37 3.09 -1.79
C LEU A 7 -1.74 2.22 -2.87
N VAL A 8 -1.72 0.90 -2.66
CA VAL A 8 -1.20 -0.08 -3.65
C VAL A 8 -2.03 -0.02 -4.93
N ARG A 9 -3.37 -0.03 -4.82
CA ARG A 9 -4.27 0.07 -5.98
C ARG A 9 -3.98 1.33 -6.79
N GLU A 10 -3.99 2.50 -6.15
CA GLU A 10 -3.76 3.78 -6.85
C GLU A 10 -2.39 3.83 -7.52
N TRP A 11 -1.35 3.28 -6.86
CA TRP A 11 -0.01 3.26 -7.41
C TRP A 11 0.09 2.39 -8.67
N TYR A 12 -0.48 1.18 -8.65
CA TYR A 12 -0.47 0.31 -9.82
C TYR A 12 -1.39 0.82 -10.93
N GLU A 13 -2.58 1.35 -10.62
CA GLU A 13 -3.46 1.98 -11.62
C GLU A 13 -2.77 3.16 -12.30
N PHE A 14 -2.08 4.01 -11.53
CA PHE A 14 -1.30 5.13 -12.06
C PHE A 14 -0.21 4.66 -13.05
N GLN A 15 0.39 3.50 -12.80
CA GLN A 15 1.36 2.88 -13.70
C GLN A 15 0.74 2.13 -14.88
N GLY A 16 -0.58 2.17 -15.07
CA GLY A 16 -1.27 1.55 -16.21
C GLY A 16 -1.66 0.08 -16.00
N TYR A 17 -1.67 -0.41 -14.78
CA TYR A 17 -2.19 -1.74 -14.46
C TYR A 17 -3.71 -1.72 -14.31
N PHE A 18 -4.35 -2.81 -14.69
CA PHE A 18 -5.70 -3.14 -14.24
C PHE A 18 -5.60 -3.76 -12.85
N VAL A 19 -6.28 -3.17 -11.87
CA VAL A 19 -6.20 -3.60 -10.47
C VAL A 19 -7.54 -4.14 -9.98
N ARG A 20 -7.47 -5.21 -9.19
CA ARG A 20 -8.59 -5.78 -8.43
C ARG A 20 -8.20 -5.89 -6.98
N GLN A 21 -9.08 -5.41 -6.10
CA GLN A 21 -9.00 -5.60 -4.65
C GLN A 21 -10.01 -6.67 -4.22
N ALA A 22 -9.74 -7.32 -3.10
CA ALA A 22 -10.61 -8.35 -2.51
C ALA A 22 -11.04 -9.41 -3.54
N LEU A 23 -10.07 -9.97 -4.26
CA LEU A 23 -10.33 -10.95 -5.31
C LEU A 23 -10.50 -12.34 -4.72
N TRP A 24 -11.73 -12.82 -4.67
CA TRP A 24 -12.04 -14.18 -4.25
C TRP A 24 -11.72 -15.18 -5.34
N VAL A 25 -10.95 -16.23 -5.00
CA VAL A 25 -10.49 -17.27 -5.93
C VAL A 25 -10.84 -18.67 -5.44
N GLY A 26 -10.93 -19.63 -6.37
CA GLY A 26 -11.15 -21.02 -6.05
C GLY A 26 -12.58 -21.34 -5.65
N LEU A 27 -13.58 -20.87 -6.47
CA LEU A 27 -14.99 -21.21 -6.22
C LEU A 27 -15.21 -22.73 -6.23
N GLY A 28 -15.61 -23.27 -5.08
CA GLY A 28 -15.95 -24.65 -4.87
C GLY A 28 -17.39 -25.00 -5.31
N PRO A 29 -17.73 -26.29 -5.37
CA PRO A 29 -19.07 -26.75 -5.76
C PRO A 29 -20.18 -26.32 -4.77
N ASP A 30 -19.82 -26.07 -3.53
CA ASP A 30 -20.69 -25.61 -2.44
C ASP A 30 -20.87 -24.09 -2.41
N GLY A 31 -20.24 -23.34 -3.34
CA GLY A 31 -20.26 -21.89 -3.41
C GLY A 31 -19.25 -21.21 -2.50
N SER A 32 -18.42 -21.94 -1.76
CA SER A 32 -17.30 -21.36 -0.99
C SER A 32 -16.13 -21.00 -1.90
N TYR A 33 -15.26 -20.10 -1.43
CA TYR A 33 -14.02 -19.74 -2.08
C TYR A 33 -12.84 -20.28 -1.27
N ASP A 34 -11.76 -20.66 -1.98
CA ASP A 34 -10.53 -21.13 -1.34
C ASP A 34 -9.82 -19.99 -0.59
N CYS A 35 -9.79 -18.79 -1.18
CA CYS A 35 -9.01 -17.68 -0.64
C CYS A 35 -9.47 -16.33 -1.20
N GLU A 36 -9.26 -15.26 -0.41
CA GLU A 36 -9.30 -13.87 -0.86
C GLU A 36 -7.87 -13.35 -1.03
N LEU A 37 -7.59 -12.74 -2.19
CA LEU A 37 -6.35 -12.03 -2.50
C LEU A 37 -6.60 -10.53 -2.36
N ASP A 38 -5.75 -9.82 -1.58
CA ASP A 38 -6.05 -8.44 -1.20
C ASP A 38 -5.93 -7.48 -2.39
N VAL A 39 -4.79 -7.48 -3.09
CA VAL A 39 -4.60 -6.66 -4.29
C VAL A 39 -3.92 -7.46 -5.38
N VAL A 40 -4.53 -7.50 -6.56
CA VAL A 40 -3.95 -8.12 -7.76
C VAL A 40 -3.94 -7.11 -8.90
N ALA A 41 -2.78 -6.92 -9.51
CA ALA A 41 -2.56 -5.98 -10.60
C ALA A 41 -2.02 -6.70 -11.85
N PHE A 42 -2.57 -6.37 -13.03
CA PHE A 42 -2.16 -6.93 -14.32
C PHE A 42 -1.84 -5.81 -15.31
N HIS A 43 -0.62 -5.81 -15.83
CA HIS A 43 -0.19 -4.89 -16.89
C HIS A 43 -0.28 -5.59 -18.25
N PRO A 44 -1.21 -5.20 -19.16
CA PRO A 44 -1.48 -5.93 -20.39
C PRO A 44 -0.32 -5.87 -21.38
N LEU A 45 0.36 -4.73 -21.53
CA LEU A 45 1.47 -4.54 -22.45
C LEU A 45 2.72 -5.30 -22.02
N HIS A 46 3.05 -5.26 -20.73
CA HIS A 46 4.21 -5.95 -20.17
C HIS A 46 3.90 -7.41 -19.81
N ARG A 47 2.62 -7.79 -19.86
CA ARG A 47 2.13 -9.12 -19.45
C ARG A 47 2.64 -9.48 -18.04
N HIS A 48 2.64 -8.50 -17.17
CA HIS A 48 3.15 -8.60 -15.81
C HIS A 48 1.99 -8.67 -14.81
N VAL A 49 2.04 -9.66 -13.93
CA VAL A 49 1.06 -9.82 -12.84
C VAL A 49 1.76 -9.63 -11.52
N VAL A 50 1.15 -8.83 -10.67
CA VAL A 50 1.62 -8.60 -9.29
C VAL A 50 0.48 -8.94 -8.34
N GLN A 51 0.79 -9.70 -7.31
CA GLN A 51 -0.07 -9.93 -6.15
C GLN A 51 0.57 -9.26 -4.95
N VAL A 52 -0.14 -8.35 -4.30
CA VAL A 52 0.32 -7.66 -3.09
C VAL A 52 -0.61 -7.99 -1.94
N GLU A 53 -0.02 -8.45 -0.84
CA GLU A 53 -0.72 -8.75 0.41
C GLU A 53 -0.21 -7.78 1.50
N PRO A 54 -0.95 -6.71 1.79
CA PRO A 54 -0.61 -5.77 2.85
C PRO A 54 -0.79 -6.39 4.24
N ILE A 55 0.13 -6.08 5.16
CA ILE A 55 0.12 -6.64 6.51
C ILE A 55 0.24 -5.51 7.54
N PHE A 56 -0.77 -5.42 8.41
CA PHE A 56 -0.82 -4.51 9.53
C PHE A 56 -0.76 -5.19 10.89
N ASP A 57 -0.97 -6.51 10.91
CA ASP A 57 -1.06 -7.22 12.16
C ASP A 57 0.27 -7.29 12.90
N LEU A 58 0.20 -7.67 14.19
CA LEU A 58 1.34 -7.93 15.05
C LEU A 58 1.47 -9.44 15.34
N LEU A 59 0.91 -10.28 14.48
CA LEU A 59 0.98 -11.73 14.65
C LEU A 59 2.45 -12.20 14.66
N PRO A 60 2.75 -13.32 15.33
CA PRO A 60 4.05 -13.96 15.26
C PRO A 60 4.45 -14.30 13.83
N PHE A 61 5.75 -14.25 13.53
CA PHE A 61 6.26 -14.48 12.18
C PHE A 61 5.77 -15.80 11.56
N ALA A 62 5.73 -16.89 12.34
CA ALA A 62 5.30 -18.20 11.84
C ALA A 62 3.82 -18.22 11.40
N GLU A 63 2.96 -17.49 12.09
CA GLU A 63 1.54 -17.37 11.74
C GLU A 63 1.37 -16.56 10.46
N ARG A 64 2.06 -15.42 10.34
CA ARG A 64 2.10 -14.62 9.10
C ARG A 64 2.64 -15.43 7.93
N GLU A 65 3.72 -16.16 8.14
CA GLU A 65 4.34 -17.05 7.13
C GLU A 65 3.30 -18.04 6.57
N THR A 66 2.54 -18.68 7.46
CA THR A 66 1.51 -19.65 7.09
C THR A 66 0.36 -18.99 6.33
N HIS A 67 -0.13 -17.86 6.83
CA HIS A 67 -1.23 -17.10 6.22
C HIS A 67 -0.86 -16.62 4.81
N LEU A 68 0.29 -15.97 4.67
CA LEU A 68 0.77 -15.48 3.38
C LEU A 68 1.05 -16.60 2.38
N ARG A 69 1.59 -17.72 2.86
CA ARG A 69 1.83 -18.89 2.01
C ARG A 69 0.55 -19.38 1.37
N THR A 70 -0.53 -19.46 2.15
CA THR A 70 -1.86 -19.85 1.64
C THR A 70 -2.33 -18.90 0.54
N LYS A 71 -2.23 -17.58 0.76
CA LYS A 71 -2.63 -16.57 -0.22
C LYS A 71 -1.77 -16.61 -1.48
N PHE A 72 -0.45 -16.70 -1.34
CA PHE A 72 0.46 -16.75 -2.48
C PHE A 72 0.33 -18.04 -3.29
N ASP A 73 0.11 -19.18 -2.64
CA ASP A 73 -0.13 -20.45 -3.36
C ASP A 73 -1.47 -20.41 -4.09
N ALA A 74 -2.52 -19.79 -3.50
CA ALA A 74 -3.77 -19.55 -4.21
C ALA A 74 -3.57 -18.63 -5.43
N GLY A 75 -2.78 -17.56 -5.30
CA GLY A 75 -2.41 -16.71 -6.44
C GLY A 75 -1.75 -17.48 -7.58
N LYS A 76 -0.73 -18.30 -7.28
CA LYS A 76 -0.09 -19.18 -8.29
C LYS A 76 -1.07 -20.13 -8.95
N LYS A 77 -2.00 -20.69 -8.17
CA LYS A 77 -2.97 -21.67 -8.67
C LYS A 77 -4.01 -21.04 -9.60
N TYR A 78 -4.49 -19.82 -9.31
CA TYR A 78 -5.68 -19.28 -9.96
C TYR A 78 -5.45 -18.12 -10.92
N LEU A 79 -4.44 -17.26 -10.70
CA LEU A 79 -4.30 -16.02 -11.47
C LEU A 79 -3.98 -16.25 -12.95
N HIS A 80 -3.20 -17.28 -13.29
CA HIS A 80 -2.94 -17.64 -14.69
C HIS A 80 -4.24 -17.89 -15.46
N ARG A 81 -5.18 -18.63 -14.85
CA ARG A 81 -6.46 -18.94 -15.47
C ARG A 81 -7.37 -17.73 -15.56
N LEU A 82 -7.41 -16.92 -14.51
CA LEU A 82 -8.27 -15.72 -14.44
C LEU A 82 -7.91 -14.67 -15.49
N PHE A 83 -6.64 -14.45 -15.72
CA PHE A 83 -6.16 -13.46 -16.70
C PHE A 83 -5.91 -14.06 -18.09
N GLY A 84 -6.13 -15.37 -18.30
CA GLY A 84 -5.84 -16.04 -19.56
C GLY A 84 -4.37 -15.95 -19.97
N ILE A 85 -3.47 -15.88 -18.99
CA ILE A 85 -2.03 -15.76 -19.21
C ILE A 85 -1.35 -17.13 -19.20
N ALA A 86 -0.23 -17.22 -19.92
CA ALA A 86 0.50 -18.48 -19.99
C ALA A 86 1.01 -18.91 -18.60
N PRO A 87 0.92 -20.20 -18.22
CA PRO A 87 1.37 -20.68 -16.90
C PRO A 87 2.83 -20.40 -16.57
N GLN A 88 3.65 -20.14 -17.59
CA GLN A 88 5.07 -19.83 -17.44
C GLN A 88 5.33 -18.36 -17.08
N LEU A 89 4.30 -17.50 -17.18
CA LEU A 89 4.44 -16.10 -16.82
C LEU A 89 4.63 -15.99 -15.30
N HIS A 90 5.69 -15.32 -14.91
CA HIS A 90 5.98 -15.11 -13.51
C HIS A 90 4.97 -14.14 -12.87
N ILE A 91 4.41 -14.57 -11.74
CA ILE A 91 3.59 -13.69 -10.88
C ILE A 91 4.50 -13.15 -9.79
N GLU A 92 4.71 -11.86 -9.78
CA GLU A 92 5.43 -11.21 -8.68
C GLU A 92 4.53 -11.20 -7.44
N GLN A 93 5.03 -11.74 -6.33
CA GLN A 93 4.29 -11.82 -5.07
C GLN A 93 4.99 -11.00 -4.00
N ILE A 94 4.27 -10.04 -3.43
CA ILE A 94 4.79 -9.04 -2.50
C ILE A 94 3.99 -9.09 -1.19
N ALA A 95 4.71 -9.33 -0.08
CA ALA A 95 4.20 -9.06 1.27
C ALA A 95 4.56 -7.61 1.64
N LEU A 96 3.59 -6.72 1.65
CA LEU A 96 3.79 -5.32 1.99
C LEU A 96 3.63 -5.12 3.51
N ILE A 97 4.75 -4.89 4.19
CA ILE A 97 4.80 -4.85 5.65
C ILE A 97 4.77 -3.40 6.14
N ALA A 98 3.72 -3.05 6.89
CA ALA A 98 3.57 -1.74 7.55
C ALA A 98 4.02 -1.74 9.02
N THR A 99 4.22 -2.92 9.61
CA THR A 99 4.62 -3.08 11.02
C THR A 99 6.12 -3.34 11.16
N PRO A 100 6.70 -3.11 12.35
CA PRO A 100 8.09 -3.47 12.59
C PRO A 100 8.36 -4.96 12.35
N MET A 101 9.36 -5.25 11.53
CA MET A 101 9.85 -6.60 11.27
C MET A 101 11.38 -6.57 11.21
N ALA A 102 12.01 -7.67 11.61
CA ALA A 102 13.47 -7.78 11.56
C ALA A 102 13.99 -7.49 10.13
N PRO A 103 15.02 -6.65 9.99
CA PRO A 103 15.51 -6.20 8.68
C PRO A 103 16.10 -7.31 7.82
N THR A 104 16.37 -8.47 8.42
CA THR A 104 16.97 -9.64 7.76
C THR A 104 15.98 -10.42 6.89
N HIS A 105 14.67 -10.30 7.14
CA HIS A 105 13.67 -11.04 6.36
C HIS A 105 13.49 -10.39 5.00
N ARG A 106 13.85 -11.11 3.95
CA ARG A 106 13.69 -10.71 2.54
C ARG A 106 12.50 -11.38 1.86
N ALA A 107 11.99 -12.47 2.42
CA ALA A 107 10.84 -13.20 1.94
C ALA A 107 9.99 -13.71 3.11
N ILE A 108 8.69 -13.88 2.85
CA ILE A 108 7.72 -14.47 3.77
C ILE A 108 6.60 -15.11 2.95
N GLY A 109 6.16 -16.30 3.33
CA GLY A 109 5.14 -17.06 2.60
C GLY A 109 5.51 -17.42 1.17
N GLY A 110 6.77 -17.27 0.79
CA GLY A 110 7.26 -17.45 -0.58
C GLY A 110 7.19 -16.18 -1.44
N GLY A 111 6.63 -15.08 -0.94
CA GLY A 111 6.66 -13.77 -1.58
C GLY A 111 7.81 -12.89 -1.10
N ARG A 112 8.16 -11.88 -1.90
CA ARG A 112 9.17 -10.87 -1.55
C ARG A 112 8.61 -9.94 -0.47
N VAL A 113 9.41 -9.63 0.53
CA VAL A 113 9.08 -8.59 1.51
C VAL A 113 9.37 -7.21 0.91
N MET A 114 8.40 -6.33 0.98
CA MET A 114 8.53 -4.89 0.74
C MET A 114 8.05 -4.15 1.98
N ARG A 115 8.79 -3.19 2.46
CA ARG A 115 8.33 -2.32 3.56
C ARG A 115 7.51 -1.17 3.03
N LEU A 116 6.54 -0.74 3.80
CA LEU A 116 5.75 0.46 3.43
C LEU A 116 6.65 1.68 3.17
N ALA A 117 7.72 1.84 3.95
CA ALA A 117 8.67 2.92 3.74
C ALA A 117 9.40 2.82 2.38
N GLU A 118 9.70 1.61 1.91
CA GLU A 118 10.28 1.37 0.58
C GLU A 118 9.28 1.78 -0.51
N LEU A 119 8.03 1.30 -0.45
CA LEU A 119 6.98 1.67 -1.39
C LEU A 119 6.77 3.20 -1.46
N VAL A 120 6.64 3.86 -0.30
CA VAL A 120 6.44 5.32 -0.25
C VAL A 120 7.66 6.06 -0.81
N THR A 121 8.87 5.57 -0.53
CA THR A 121 10.10 6.15 -1.06
C THR A 121 10.15 6.03 -2.58
N ASP A 122 9.82 4.85 -3.13
CA ASP A 122 9.80 4.61 -4.57
C ASP A 122 8.79 5.54 -5.28
N ILE A 123 7.59 5.72 -4.69
CA ILE A 123 6.56 6.62 -5.22
C ILE A 123 7.06 8.08 -5.22
N VAL A 124 7.61 8.53 -4.09
CA VAL A 124 8.12 9.92 -3.96
C VAL A 124 9.28 10.17 -4.92
N GLN A 125 10.22 9.23 -5.00
CA GLN A 125 11.36 9.33 -5.92
C GLN A 125 10.91 9.39 -7.38
N HIS A 126 9.92 8.59 -7.78
CA HIS A 126 9.35 8.65 -9.12
C HIS A 126 8.88 10.08 -9.48
N PHE A 127 8.18 10.75 -8.56
CA PHE A 127 7.74 12.13 -8.79
C PHE A 127 8.88 13.17 -8.70
N GLU A 128 9.88 12.92 -7.87
CA GLU A 128 11.09 13.76 -7.83
C GLU A 128 11.85 13.70 -9.17
N GLU A 129 11.92 12.53 -9.80
CA GLU A 129 12.57 12.34 -11.10
C GLU A 129 11.79 12.98 -12.25
N LEU A 130 10.45 12.98 -12.20
CA LEU A 130 9.61 13.70 -13.17
C LEU A 130 9.75 15.23 -13.06
N GLY A 131 10.09 15.73 -11.89
CA GLY A 131 10.31 17.16 -11.63
C GLY A 131 9.07 18.02 -11.84
N ALA A 132 9.29 19.33 -11.97
CA ALA A 132 8.22 20.32 -12.18
C ALA A 132 7.49 20.20 -13.54
N ALA A 133 8.02 19.42 -14.47
CA ALA A 133 7.41 19.16 -15.77
C ALA A 133 6.41 17.99 -15.76
N GLY A 134 6.33 17.26 -14.65
CA GLY A 134 5.37 16.16 -14.49
C GLY A 134 3.94 16.66 -14.48
N GLU A 135 3.07 16.02 -15.26
CA GLU A 135 1.63 16.35 -15.22
C GLU A 135 1.04 16.06 -13.83
N PRO A 136 0.08 16.87 -13.38
CA PRO A 136 -0.60 16.61 -12.12
C PRO A 136 -1.32 15.27 -12.16
N VAL A 137 -1.09 14.46 -11.15
CA VAL A 137 -1.84 13.21 -10.93
C VAL A 137 -3.32 13.52 -10.80
N SER A 138 -4.18 12.73 -11.43
CA SER A 138 -5.63 12.91 -11.35
C SER A 138 -6.13 12.79 -9.91
N ASP A 139 -7.16 13.58 -9.56
CA ASP A 139 -7.78 13.56 -8.22
C ASP A 139 -8.44 12.22 -7.87
N GLN A 140 -8.70 11.37 -8.86
CA GLN A 140 -9.16 10.00 -8.61
C GLN A 140 -8.16 9.14 -7.82
N TRP A 141 -6.87 9.49 -7.86
CA TRP A 141 -5.79 8.84 -7.12
C TRP A 141 -5.29 9.76 -6.00
N ALA A 142 -6.13 9.99 -5.01
CA ALA A 142 -5.93 11.00 -3.97
C ALA A 142 -4.66 10.75 -3.12
N LEU A 143 -4.33 9.48 -2.86
CA LEU A 143 -3.14 9.11 -2.09
C LEU A 143 -1.86 9.38 -2.90
N ILE A 144 -1.83 8.96 -4.15
CA ILE A 144 -0.71 9.20 -5.06
C ILE A 144 -0.55 10.70 -5.34
N ARG A 145 -1.67 11.42 -5.52
CA ARG A 145 -1.66 12.89 -5.65
C ARG A 145 -1.03 13.57 -4.44
N THR A 146 -1.35 13.11 -3.23
CA THR A 146 -0.77 13.65 -1.99
C THR A 146 0.74 13.41 -1.93
N LEU A 147 1.22 12.22 -2.35
CA LEU A 147 2.64 11.92 -2.39
C LEU A 147 3.37 12.73 -3.48
N GLN A 148 2.74 12.98 -4.63
CA GLN A 148 3.26 13.91 -5.65
C GLN A 148 3.45 15.32 -5.08
N LEU A 149 2.45 15.84 -4.36
CA LEU A 149 2.55 17.15 -3.72
C LEU A 149 3.69 17.18 -2.68
N ALA A 150 3.83 16.13 -1.87
CA ALA A 150 4.92 16.02 -0.92
C ALA A 150 6.30 16.02 -1.59
N ALA A 151 6.47 15.29 -2.71
CA ALA A 151 7.69 15.27 -3.52
C ALA A 151 8.01 16.67 -4.06
N THR A 152 7.00 17.36 -4.61
CA THR A 152 7.14 18.73 -5.12
C THR A 152 7.58 19.71 -4.03
N CYS A 153 6.98 19.62 -2.83
CA CYS A 153 7.36 20.46 -1.71
C CYS A 153 8.79 20.22 -1.23
N ARG A 154 9.31 19.00 -1.34
CA ARG A 154 10.70 18.70 -0.98
C ARG A 154 11.71 19.32 -1.96
N GLN A 155 11.34 19.44 -3.23
CA GLN A 155 12.19 20.05 -4.26
C GLN A 155 12.12 21.58 -4.28
N ALA A 156 11.04 22.17 -3.75
CA ALA A 156 10.89 23.61 -3.68
C ALA A 156 11.99 24.21 -2.77
N PRO A 157 12.77 25.20 -3.23
CA PRO A 157 13.68 25.88 -2.35
C PRO A 157 12.87 26.50 -1.21
N LEU A 158 13.22 26.19 0.03
CA LEU A 158 12.61 26.78 1.23
C LEU A 158 12.99 28.28 1.31
N THR A 159 12.50 29.06 0.38
CA THR A 159 12.59 30.53 0.40
C THR A 159 11.49 31.05 1.34
N GLY A 160 11.74 30.92 2.61
CA GLY A 160 10.86 31.40 3.68
C GLY A 160 10.53 30.28 4.65
N ARG A 161 11.13 30.32 5.83
CA ARG A 161 10.59 29.61 6.98
C ARG A 161 9.17 30.12 7.19
N LEU A 162 8.17 29.34 6.79
CA LEU A 162 6.87 29.41 7.44
C LEU A 162 7.11 29.03 8.90
N THR A 163 7.47 30.01 9.70
CA THR A 163 7.23 29.92 11.13
C THR A 163 5.71 29.91 11.26
N LEU A 164 5.13 28.74 11.18
CA LEU A 164 3.84 28.50 11.79
C LEU A 164 4.05 28.89 13.25
N GLY A 165 3.67 30.12 13.59
CA GLY A 165 3.60 30.59 14.95
C GLY A 165 2.56 29.74 15.67
N TYR A 166 2.95 28.54 16.02
CA TYR A 166 2.19 27.76 17.00
C TYR A 166 2.44 28.43 18.33
N SER A 167 1.62 29.46 18.64
CA SER A 167 1.45 29.91 19.99
C SER A 167 0.69 28.77 20.68
N PRO A 168 1.28 28.08 21.65
CA PRO A 168 0.51 27.17 22.46
C PRO A 168 -0.56 28.02 23.12
N VAL A 169 -1.81 27.87 22.69
CA VAL A 169 -2.96 28.40 23.43
C VAL A 169 -2.81 27.81 24.82
N ALA A 170 -2.50 28.69 25.80
CA ALA A 170 -2.43 28.29 27.17
C ALA A 170 -3.75 27.61 27.51
N MET A 171 -3.71 26.30 27.69
CA MET A 171 -4.82 25.57 28.30
C MET A 171 -5.01 26.21 29.65
N ARG A 172 -6.04 27.05 29.80
CA ARG A 172 -6.53 27.45 31.11
C ARG A 172 -6.81 26.15 31.84
N GLN A 173 -5.99 25.84 32.82
CA GLN A 173 -6.30 24.77 33.77
C GLN A 173 -7.69 25.08 34.33
N TYR A 174 -8.62 24.18 34.01
CA TYR A 174 -9.93 24.19 34.65
C TYR A 174 -9.72 23.87 36.13
N ASP A 175 -9.88 24.89 36.99
CA ASP A 175 -9.89 24.74 38.44
C ASP A 175 -11.33 24.37 38.87
N PRO A 176 -11.57 23.13 39.28
CA PRO A 176 -12.90 22.70 39.69
C PRO A 176 -13.38 23.28 41.00
N ARG A 177 -12.61 24.13 41.67
CA ARG A 177 -12.94 24.72 42.98
C ARG A 177 -13.58 26.11 42.91
N SER A 178 -13.84 26.64 41.72
CA SER A 178 -14.46 27.97 41.57
C SER A 178 -15.99 27.91 41.32
N ALA A 179 -16.65 26.80 41.62
CA ALA A 179 -18.09 26.60 41.36
C ALA A 179 -18.92 26.38 42.64
N ASP A 180 -18.46 26.89 43.79
CA ASP A 180 -19.28 26.97 45.01
C ASP A 180 -19.09 28.34 45.66
N ASP A 181 -19.86 29.32 45.22
CA ASP A 181 -20.30 30.48 45.97
C ASP A 181 -21.25 31.32 45.08
N SER A 182 -22.56 31.02 45.16
CA SER A 182 -23.70 31.94 45.03
C SER A 182 -25.01 31.20 45.17
#